data_7c0f86bc5ceedba38d0cae834889e02f
#
_entry.id   7c0f86bc5ceedba38d0cae834889e02f
#
_cell.length_a   1.000
_cell.length_b   1.000
_cell.length_c   1.000
_cell.angle_alpha   90.00
_cell.angle_beta   90.00
_cell.angle_gamma   90.00
#
_symmetry.space_group_name_H-M   'P 1'
#
loop_
_entity.id
_entity.type
_entity.pdbx_description
1 polymer ?
#
loop_
_entity_poly.entity_id
_entity_poly.type
_entity_poly.pdbx_seq_one_letter_code
_entity_poly.pdbx_strand_id
1 'polypeptide(L)'
;MKPRVLIGCETSGTMKHAFALQGWDAWSCDVLPDDDGDTTFHMQCDVHEAMRSGHWDLMIIHPPCTALAVSGNGTYAKGKPKHHERLQAMQWTEDLWLTAKILCDHVCMENPAGVLKHTLCGKASQYVQPYEHGHGETKKTGFWLHNLPLITPTDEVEGRDQRVWNMAPSPTRWKERSKTYAGIAKACAEQWTAHMRTLGFFNRKESAA
;
A
#
# COMPACT_ATOMS: atom_id res chain seq x y z
N MET A 1 -9.96 -18.39 -14.68
CA MET A 1 -8.77 -17.48 -14.63
C MET A 1 -8.64 -16.94 -13.21
N LYS A 2 -7.41 -16.90 -12.63
CA LYS A 2 -7.19 -16.28 -11.31
C LYS A 2 -7.37 -14.77 -11.41
N PRO A 3 -8.00 -14.11 -10.40
CA PRO A 3 -8.03 -12.66 -10.37
C PRO A 3 -6.62 -12.10 -10.15
N ARG A 4 -6.35 -10.93 -10.72
CA ARG A 4 -5.01 -10.31 -10.72
C ARG A 4 -4.95 -9.12 -9.75
N VAL A 5 -3.90 -9.07 -8.95
CA VAL A 5 -3.63 -7.93 -8.07
C VAL A 5 -2.25 -7.33 -8.34
N LEU A 6 -2.21 -6.00 -8.44
CA LEU A 6 -0.98 -5.22 -8.51
C LEU A 6 -0.69 -4.57 -7.15
N ILE A 7 0.51 -4.80 -6.64
CA ILE A 7 1.04 -4.11 -5.46
C ILE A 7 2.07 -3.08 -5.93
N GLY A 8 1.69 -1.83 -6.00
CA GLY A 8 2.54 -0.75 -6.51
C GLY A 8 3.40 -0.12 -5.43
N CYS A 9 4.65 0.22 -5.77
CA CYS A 9 5.68 0.79 -4.90
C CYS A 9 5.99 -0.14 -3.71
N GLU A 10 6.16 -1.43 -3.99
CA GLU A 10 6.53 -2.45 -3.01
C GLU A 10 7.73 -3.26 -3.47
N THR A 11 8.82 -3.24 -2.67
CA THR A 11 9.99 -4.14 -2.83
C THR A 11 9.97 -5.31 -1.85
N SER A 12 9.27 -5.20 -0.72
CA SER A 12 9.32 -6.18 0.37
C SER A 12 8.60 -7.50 0.06
N GLY A 13 7.73 -7.53 -0.95
CA GLY A 13 6.88 -8.66 -1.27
C GLY A 13 5.84 -9.03 -0.20
N THR A 14 5.79 -8.33 0.93
CA THR A 14 4.92 -8.68 2.07
C THR A 14 3.44 -8.74 1.67
N MET A 15 2.96 -7.72 0.97
CA MET A 15 1.56 -7.67 0.51
C MET A 15 1.36 -8.65 -0.67
N LYS A 16 2.29 -8.68 -1.64
CA LYS A 16 2.28 -9.64 -2.76
C LYS A 16 2.11 -11.07 -2.28
N HIS A 17 2.95 -11.52 -1.34
CA HIS A 17 2.89 -12.89 -0.81
C HIS A 17 1.58 -13.18 -0.08
N ALA A 18 1.06 -12.22 0.71
CA ALA A 18 -0.21 -12.40 1.41
C ALA A 18 -1.37 -12.64 0.43
N PHE A 19 -1.43 -11.91 -0.69
CA PHE A 19 -2.45 -12.11 -1.72
C PHE A 19 -2.23 -13.40 -2.53
N ALA A 20 -0.98 -13.75 -2.85
CA ALA A 20 -0.66 -15.02 -3.53
C ALA A 20 -1.17 -16.23 -2.72
N LEU A 21 -1.03 -16.21 -1.39
CA LEU A 21 -1.56 -17.24 -0.49
C LEU A 21 -3.09 -17.34 -0.53
N GLN A 22 -3.80 -16.28 -0.89
CA GLN A 22 -5.26 -16.29 -1.07
C GLN A 22 -5.70 -16.72 -2.48
N GLY A 23 -4.77 -17.09 -3.34
CA GLY A 23 -5.05 -17.62 -4.68
C GLY A 23 -5.07 -16.59 -5.80
N TRP A 24 -4.57 -15.37 -5.56
CA TRP A 24 -4.43 -14.34 -6.58
C TRP A 24 -3.22 -14.61 -7.51
N ASP A 25 -3.30 -14.12 -8.74
CA ASP A 25 -2.13 -13.82 -9.58
C ASP A 25 -1.59 -12.45 -9.11
N ALA A 26 -0.65 -12.51 -8.15
CA ALA A 26 -0.20 -11.34 -7.39
C ALA A 26 1.17 -10.84 -7.88
N TRP A 27 1.21 -9.59 -8.30
CA TRP A 27 2.40 -8.92 -8.82
C TRP A 27 2.76 -7.70 -7.96
N SER A 28 4.05 -7.49 -7.71
CA SER A 28 4.56 -6.24 -7.15
C SER A 28 5.26 -5.42 -8.23
N CYS A 29 5.39 -4.11 -8.00
CA CYS A 29 6.26 -3.26 -8.81
C CYS A 29 6.92 -2.17 -7.96
N ASP A 30 8.15 -1.84 -8.32
CA ASP A 30 8.91 -0.70 -7.81
C ASP A 30 10.02 -0.37 -8.83
N VAL A 31 10.56 0.83 -8.76
CA VAL A 31 11.77 1.20 -9.54
C VAL A 31 13.02 0.48 -9.00
N LEU A 32 12.97 0.01 -7.76
CA LEU A 32 13.99 -0.83 -7.13
C LEU A 32 13.67 -2.32 -7.34
N PRO A 33 14.68 -3.19 -7.29
CA PRO A 33 14.46 -4.63 -7.34
C PRO A 33 13.72 -5.15 -6.12
N ASP A 34 13.11 -6.32 -6.25
CA ASP A 34 12.51 -7.08 -5.12
C ASP A 34 13.58 -7.39 -4.05
N ASP A 35 13.21 -7.26 -2.80
CA ASP A 35 14.13 -7.44 -1.66
C ASP A 35 14.66 -8.85 -1.53
N ASP A 36 13.87 -9.86 -1.95
CA ASP A 36 14.21 -11.27 -1.90
C ASP A 36 14.81 -11.78 -3.23
N GLY A 37 14.93 -10.91 -4.24
CA GLY A 37 15.47 -11.22 -5.56
C GLY A 37 14.53 -12.04 -6.44
N ASP A 38 13.25 -12.17 -6.09
CA ASP A 38 12.23 -12.80 -6.92
C ASP A 38 11.84 -11.86 -8.07
N THR A 39 12.34 -12.16 -9.26
CA THR A 39 12.01 -11.40 -10.47
C THR A 39 10.80 -11.94 -11.22
N THR A 40 10.22 -13.07 -10.78
CA THR A 40 9.15 -13.73 -11.52
C THR A 40 7.83 -12.96 -11.44
N PHE A 41 7.49 -12.44 -10.26
CA PHE A 41 6.27 -11.71 -10.00
C PHE A 41 6.53 -10.28 -9.50
N HIS A 42 7.69 -9.72 -9.88
CA HIS A 42 8.05 -8.34 -9.60
C HIS A 42 8.41 -7.61 -10.90
N MET A 43 7.75 -6.51 -11.16
CA MET A 43 8.05 -5.62 -12.29
C MET A 43 8.94 -4.49 -11.79
N GLN A 44 10.22 -4.49 -12.19
CA GLN A 44 11.12 -3.39 -11.87
C GLN A 44 10.92 -2.26 -12.88
N CYS A 45 9.89 -1.44 -12.64
CA CYS A 45 9.51 -0.32 -13.51
C CYS A 45 8.77 0.76 -12.72
N ASP A 46 8.44 1.87 -13.39
CA ASP A 46 7.56 2.90 -12.81
C ASP A 46 6.15 2.35 -12.57
N VAL A 47 5.55 2.74 -11.46
CA VAL A 47 4.22 2.25 -11.06
C VAL A 47 3.13 2.60 -12.08
N HIS A 48 3.21 3.74 -12.75
CA HIS A 48 2.26 4.12 -13.80
C HIS A 48 2.38 3.23 -15.05
N GLU A 49 3.58 2.72 -15.33
CA GLU A 49 3.81 1.72 -16.38
C GLU A 49 3.18 0.39 -15.98
N ALA A 50 3.47 -0.11 -14.77
CA ALA A 50 2.89 -1.34 -14.26
C ALA A 50 1.34 -1.31 -14.23
N MET A 51 0.74 -0.19 -13.82
CA MET A 51 -0.72 -0.05 -13.80
C MET A 51 -1.36 -0.17 -15.18
N ARG A 52 -0.64 0.23 -16.24
CA ARG A 52 -1.10 0.18 -17.65
C ARG A 52 -0.69 -1.10 -18.39
N SER A 53 0.14 -1.95 -17.79
CA SER A 53 0.70 -3.15 -18.45
C SER A 53 -0.33 -4.27 -18.69
N GLY A 54 -1.54 -4.14 -18.12
CA GLY A 54 -2.59 -5.14 -18.28
C GLY A 54 -3.84 -4.83 -17.46
N HIS A 55 -4.75 -5.79 -17.41
CA HIS A 55 -5.93 -5.71 -16.56
C HIS A 55 -5.60 -6.14 -15.12
N TRP A 56 -6.05 -5.36 -14.16
CA TRP A 56 -5.94 -5.63 -12.73
C TRP A 56 -7.34 -5.62 -12.10
N ASP A 57 -7.66 -6.65 -11.32
CA ASP A 57 -8.92 -6.75 -10.59
C ASP A 57 -8.88 -5.99 -9.25
N LEU A 58 -7.65 -5.80 -8.72
CA LEU A 58 -7.36 -5.04 -7.51
C LEU A 58 -6.00 -4.33 -7.67
N MET A 59 -5.91 -3.09 -7.22
CA MET A 59 -4.63 -2.39 -7.07
C MET A 59 -4.43 -1.96 -5.63
N ILE A 60 -3.23 -2.20 -5.09
CA ILE A 60 -2.80 -1.71 -3.77
C ILE A 60 -1.52 -0.93 -3.99
N ILE A 61 -1.50 0.35 -3.63
CA ILE A 61 -0.37 1.24 -3.91
C ILE A 61 0.18 1.85 -2.63
N HIS A 62 1.51 1.87 -2.51
CA HIS A 62 2.26 2.37 -1.35
C HIS A 62 3.12 3.58 -1.72
N PRO A 63 2.54 4.76 -2.00
CA PRO A 63 3.32 5.94 -2.42
C PRO A 63 4.42 6.29 -1.42
N PRO A 64 5.61 6.75 -1.88
CA PRO A 64 6.67 7.17 -0.99
C PRO A 64 6.21 8.20 0.05
N CYS A 65 6.32 7.87 1.32
CA CYS A 65 5.71 8.65 2.40
C CYS A 65 6.63 9.73 3.02
N THR A 66 7.92 9.76 2.68
CA THR A 66 8.94 10.58 3.36
C THR A 66 8.56 12.06 3.43
N ALA A 67 8.13 12.64 2.32
CA ALA A 67 7.70 14.04 2.28
C ALA A 67 6.24 14.25 2.71
N LEU A 68 5.43 13.19 2.74
CA LEU A 68 3.99 13.26 3.00
C LEU A 68 3.62 13.11 4.48
N ALA A 69 4.37 12.28 5.22
CA ALA A 69 4.08 11.96 6.61
C ALA A 69 4.30 13.14 7.58
N VAL A 70 3.59 13.11 8.71
CA VAL A 70 3.78 14.07 9.81
C VAL A 70 5.23 14.09 10.29
N SER A 71 5.90 12.92 10.35
CA SER A 71 7.31 12.80 10.74
C SER A 71 8.27 13.58 9.83
N GLY A 72 7.86 13.90 8.61
CA GLY A 72 8.63 14.73 7.66
C GLY A 72 8.49 16.24 7.87
N ASN A 73 7.64 16.70 8.82
CA ASN A 73 7.35 18.13 8.98
C ASN A 73 8.59 19.00 9.29
N GLY A 74 9.57 18.45 10.02
CA GLY A 74 10.82 19.15 10.31
C GLY A 74 11.59 19.59 9.05
N THR A 75 11.45 18.87 7.96
CA THR A 75 12.19 19.06 6.69
C THR A 75 11.32 19.64 5.58
N TYR A 76 10.06 19.20 5.48
CA TYR A 76 9.20 19.42 4.31
C TYR A 76 8.02 20.37 4.56
N ALA A 77 7.77 20.83 5.80
CA ALA A 77 6.64 21.74 6.09
C ALA A 77 6.84 23.10 5.39
N LYS A 78 5.75 23.87 5.30
CA LYS A 78 5.78 25.25 4.78
C LYS A 78 6.85 26.06 5.51
N GLY A 79 7.69 26.78 4.76
CA GLY A 79 8.81 27.55 5.29
C GLY A 79 10.09 26.74 5.55
N LYS A 80 10.11 25.44 5.23
CA LYS A 80 11.33 24.59 5.31
C LYS A 80 12.01 24.49 3.94
N PRO A 81 13.34 24.24 3.91
CA PRO A 81 14.12 24.23 2.63
C PRO A 81 13.57 23.27 1.57
N LYS A 82 13.01 22.12 1.98
CA LYS A 82 12.51 21.09 1.08
C LYS A 82 10.99 21.10 0.93
N HIS A 83 10.32 22.23 1.17
CA HIS A 83 8.87 22.33 1.03
C HIS A 83 8.40 22.02 -0.40
N HIS A 84 9.17 22.40 -1.41
CA HIS A 84 8.85 22.11 -2.81
C HIS A 84 8.79 20.60 -3.09
N GLU A 85 9.66 19.78 -2.48
CA GLU A 85 9.61 18.31 -2.63
C GLU A 85 8.29 17.74 -2.06
N ARG A 86 7.74 18.33 -0.99
CA ARG A 86 6.42 17.95 -0.47
C ARG A 86 5.30 18.24 -1.46
N LEU A 87 5.31 19.41 -2.08
CA LEU A 87 4.30 19.78 -3.07
C LEU A 87 4.33 18.84 -4.28
N GLN A 88 5.53 18.50 -4.75
CA GLN A 88 5.70 17.51 -5.83
C GLN A 88 5.21 16.12 -5.41
N ALA A 89 5.55 15.66 -4.21
CA ALA A 89 5.10 14.37 -3.69
C ALA A 89 3.56 14.32 -3.51
N MET A 90 2.95 15.42 -3.07
CA MET A 90 1.50 15.53 -2.97
C MET A 90 0.84 15.42 -4.34
N GLN A 91 1.31 16.18 -5.33
CA GLN A 91 0.77 16.14 -6.70
C GLN A 91 0.94 14.77 -7.33
N TRP A 92 2.15 14.19 -7.25
CA TRP A 92 2.42 12.86 -7.79
C TRP A 92 1.53 11.77 -7.17
N THR A 93 1.33 11.82 -5.84
CA THR A 93 0.47 10.84 -5.14
C THR A 93 -1.00 11.03 -5.51
N GLU A 94 -1.44 12.26 -5.68
CA GLU A 94 -2.79 12.60 -6.13
C GLU A 94 -3.05 12.06 -7.54
N ASP A 95 -2.14 12.31 -8.47
CA ASP A 95 -2.23 11.82 -9.85
C ASP A 95 -2.23 10.29 -9.89
N LEU A 96 -1.39 9.64 -9.08
CA LEU A 96 -1.33 8.19 -8.94
C LEU A 96 -2.67 7.63 -8.45
N TRP A 97 -3.25 8.22 -7.38
CA TRP A 97 -4.53 7.80 -6.82
C TRP A 97 -5.68 7.93 -7.83
N LEU A 98 -5.74 9.06 -8.53
CA LEU A 98 -6.77 9.30 -9.55
C LEU A 98 -6.61 8.35 -10.74
N THR A 99 -5.38 8.13 -11.20
CA THR A 99 -5.09 7.19 -12.29
C THR A 99 -5.48 5.76 -11.90
N ALA A 100 -5.15 5.32 -10.68
CA ALA A 100 -5.50 3.99 -10.20
C ALA A 100 -7.01 3.74 -10.26
N LYS A 101 -7.83 4.70 -9.81
CA LYS A 101 -9.30 4.61 -9.83
C LYS A 101 -9.91 4.62 -11.24
N ILE A 102 -9.19 5.17 -12.22
CA ILE A 102 -9.64 5.12 -13.64
C ILE A 102 -9.34 3.74 -14.24
N LEU A 103 -8.23 3.12 -13.84
CA LEU A 103 -7.74 1.87 -14.43
C LEU A 103 -8.25 0.62 -13.73
N CYS A 104 -8.71 0.73 -12.49
CA CYS A 104 -9.14 -0.41 -11.68
C CYS A 104 -10.33 -0.04 -10.78
N ASP A 105 -11.34 -0.92 -10.75
CA ASP A 105 -12.56 -0.71 -9.96
C ASP A 105 -12.34 -0.86 -8.45
N HIS A 106 -11.30 -1.59 -8.02
CA HIS A 106 -11.01 -1.84 -6.61
C HIS A 106 -9.59 -1.38 -6.30
N VAL A 107 -9.46 -0.32 -5.51
CA VAL A 107 -8.15 0.27 -5.20
C VAL A 107 -8.00 0.55 -3.72
N CYS A 108 -6.82 0.22 -3.18
CA CYS A 108 -6.33 0.72 -1.90
C CYS A 108 -5.06 1.54 -2.12
N MET A 109 -4.99 2.71 -1.52
CA MET A 109 -3.74 3.44 -1.34
C MET A 109 -3.40 3.47 0.14
N GLU A 110 -2.17 3.08 0.48
CA GLU A 110 -1.63 3.11 1.84
C GLU A 110 -0.65 4.27 2.01
N ASN A 111 -0.80 5.04 3.07
CA ASN A 111 0.20 6.03 3.48
C ASN A 111 0.02 6.37 4.97
N PRO A 112 1.08 6.70 5.72
CA PRO A 112 0.92 7.15 7.09
C PRO A 112 0.14 8.46 7.18
N ALA A 113 -0.37 8.77 8.38
CA ALA A 113 -1.05 10.03 8.64
C ALA A 113 -0.14 11.23 8.24
N GLY A 114 -0.67 12.14 7.45
CA GLY A 114 0.10 13.25 6.89
C GLY A 114 -0.73 14.28 6.15
N VAL A 115 -0.15 14.81 5.07
CA VAL A 115 -0.70 15.95 4.33
C VAL A 115 -1.70 15.59 3.23
N LEU A 116 -1.82 14.32 2.86
CA LEU A 116 -2.71 13.86 1.77
C LEU A 116 -4.17 14.27 1.95
N LYS A 117 -4.63 14.44 3.19
CA LYS A 117 -5.98 14.96 3.48
C LYS A 117 -6.26 16.37 2.91
N HIS A 118 -5.23 17.07 2.45
CA HIS A 118 -5.33 18.41 1.85
C HIS A 118 -5.19 18.39 0.33
N THR A 119 -5.22 17.22 -0.29
CA THR A 119 -5.23 16.98 -1.74
C THR A 119 -6.58 16.42 -2.18
N LEU A 120 -6.75 16.13 -3.47
CA LEU A 120 -7.93 15.43 -3.98
C LEU A 120 -8.04 13.96 -3.51
N CYS A 121 -6.98 13.41 -2.88
CA CYS A 121 -7.09 12.13 -2.18
C CYS A 121 -8.08 12.22 -0.99
N GLY A 122 -8.20 13.40 -0.37
CA GLY A 122 -9.06 13.61 0.78
C GLY A 122 -8.58 12.89 2.04
N LYS A 123 -9.49 12.69 3.00
CA LYS A 123 -9.20 11.94 4.22
C LYS A 123 -9.09 10.45 3.92
N ALA A 124 -8.22 9.74 4.65
CA ALA A 124 -8.20 8.28 4.63
C ALA A 124 -9.57 7.73 5.01
N SER A 125 -9.99 6.65 4.35
CA SER A 125 -11.23 5.93 4.66
C SER A 125 -11.15 5.28 6.03
N GLN A 126 -9.93 4.83 6.42
CA GLN A 126 -9.64 4.15 7.68
C GLN A 126 -8.20 4.41 8.11
N TYR A 127 -7.95 4.35 9.41
CA TYR A 127 -6.61 4.20 9.97
C TYR A 127 -6.52 2.87 10.70
N VAL A 128 -5.43 2.13 10.45
CA VAL A 128 -5.13 0.84 11.08
C VAL A 128 -3.85 0.92 11.89
N GLN A 129 -3.71 0.04 12.86
CA GLN A 129 -2.55 -0.06 13.72
C GLN A 129 -2.00 -1.48 13.73
N PRO A 130 -0.67 -1.68 13.83
CA PRO A 130 -0.09 -3.02 13.91
C PRO A 130 -0.60 -3.86 15.08
N TYR A 131 -0.90 -3.23 16.22
CA TYR A 131 -1.41 -3.95 17.41
C TYR A 131 -2.82 -4.54 17.22
N GLU A 132 -3.57 -4.05 16.23
CA GLU A 132 -4.88 -4.61 15.83
C GLU A 132 -4.71 -5.91 15.02
N HIS A 133 -3.45 -6.23 14.63
CA HIS A 133 -3.13 -7.31 13.70
C HIS A 133 -1.87 -8.12 14.13
N GLY A 134 -1.72 -8.39 15.45
CA GLY A 134 -0.72 -9.30 15.97
C GLY A 134 0.68 -8.72 16.19
N HIS A 135 0.85 -7.39 16.16
CA HIS A 135 2.16 -6.76 16.36
C HIS A 135 2.06 -5.69 17.45
N GLY A 136 2.68 -5.88 18.63
CA GLY A 136 2.63 -4.97 19.77
C GLY A 136 3.26 -3.59 19.55
N GLU A 137 3.09 -3.01 18.36
CA GLU A 137 3.69 -1.75 17.92
C GLU A 137 2.63 -0.74 17.47
N THR A 138 3.02 0.53 17.40
CA THR A 138 2.21 1.60 16.83
C THR A 138 2.85 2.15 15.55
N LYS A 139 2.06 2.16 14.47
CA LYS A 139 2.36 2.84 13.20
C LYS A 139 1.03 3.20 12.55
N LYS A 140 0.51 4.40 12.84
CA LYS A 140 -0.80 4.84 12.32
C LYS A 140 -0.76 4.93 10.80
N THR A 141 -1.33 3.92 10.15
CA THR A 141 -1.37 3.75 8.71
C THR A 141 -2.76 4.08 8.17
N GLY A 142 -2.86 4.99 7.22
CA GLY A 142 -4.11 5.35 6.57
C GLY A 142 -4.33 4.53 5.32
N PHE A 143 -5.57 4.08 5.12
CA PHE A 143 -6.05 3.46 3.90
C PHE A 143 -7.06 4.37 3.21
N TRP A 144 -6.81 4.72 1.96
CA TRP A 144 -7.76 5.32 1.04
C TRP A 144 -8.33 4.19 0.19
N LEU A 145 -9.62 3.94 0.31
CA LEU A 145 -10.29 2.79 -0.30
C LEU A 145 -11.24 3.26 -1.39
N HIS A 146 -11.20 2.58 -2.53
CA HIS A 146 -12.16 2.72 -3.62
C HIS A 146 -12.80 1.35 -3.88
N ASN A 147 -14.12 1.24 -3.67
CA ASN A 147 -14.92 0.02 -3.79
C ASN A 147 -14.39 -1.18 -2.99
N LEU A 148 -13.71 -0.93 -1.88
CA LEU A 148 -13.25 -1.96 -0.94
C LEU A 148 -13.86 -1.70 0.44
N PRO A 149 -14.21 -2.77 1.18
CA PRO A 149 -14.66 -2.63 2.56
C PRO A 149 -13.51 -2.23 3.49
N LEU A 150 -13.86 -1.59 4.61
CA LEU A 150 -12.93 -1.40 5.72
C LEU A 150 -12.46 -2.75 6.22
N ILE A 151 -11.20 -2.85 6.68
CA ILE A 151 -10.73 -4.05 7.37
C ILE A 151 -11.02 -3.95 8.86
N THR A 152 -11.29 -5.10 9.47
CA THR A 152 -11.51 -5.25 10.91
C THR A 152 -10.28 -5.84 11.58
N PRO A 153 -10.01 -5.53 12.87
CA PRO A 153 -8.96 -6.16 13.64
C PRO A 153 -9.02 -7.69 13.56
N THR A 154 -7.88 -8.34 13.48
CA THR A 154 -7.79 -9.81 13.36
C THR A 154 -7.12 -10.47 14.56
N ASP A 155 -6.24 -9.76 15.24
CA ASP A 155 -5.48 -10.27 16.39
C ASP A 155 -5.02 -9.06 17.23
N GLU A 156 -5.89 -8.59 18.13
CA GLU A 156 -5.55 -7.45 18.97
C GLU A 156 -4.66 -7.89 20.13
N VAL A 157 -3.44 -7.38 20.15
CA VAL A 157 -2.43 -7.72 21.15
C VAL A 157 -2.12 -6.53 22.06
N GLU A 158 -1.62 -6.83 23.26
CA GLU A 158 -1.05 -5.84 24.16
C GLU A 158 0.30 -5.32 23.61
N GLY A 159 0.74 -4.18 24.12
CA GLY A 159 1.93 -3.49 23.67
C GLY A 159 1.60 -2.31 22.74
N ARG A 160 2.46 -1.29 22.80
CA ARG A 160 2.31 -0.06 22.02
C ARG A 160 3.69 0.52 21.76
N ASP A 161 4.66 -0.36 21.43
CA ASP A 161 6.02 0.08 21.14
C ASP A 161 6.04 1.06 19.96
N GLN A 162 6.79 2.11 20.11
CA GLN A 162 7.01 3.12 19.08
C GLN A 162 8.32 2.89 18.32
N ARG A 163 8.69 1.62 18.10
CA ARG A 163 9.95 1.23 17.46
C ARG A 163 10.22 2.02 16.18
N VAL A 164 9.23 2.11 15.31
CA VAL A 164 9.36 2.83 14.01
C VAL A 164 9.62 4.32 14.20
N TRP A 165 9.01 4.93 15.24
CA TRP A 165 9.23 6.34 15.57
C TRP A 165 10.62 6.55 16.18
N ASN A 166 11.02 5.69 17.12
CA ASN A 166 12.27 5.78 17.88
C ASN A 166 13.49 5.27 17.11
N MET A 167 13.32 4.74 15.91
CA MET A 167 14.40 4.17 15.11
C MET A 167 15.50 5.20 14.84
N ALA A 168 16.75 4.85 15.20
CA ALA A 168 17.91 5.69 14.99
C ALA A 168 18.15 5.99 13.50
N PRO A 169 18.75 7.15 13.15
CA PRO A 169 19.16 7.42 11.78
C PRO A 169 20.11 6.34 11.25
N SER A 170 19.82 5.81 10.07
CA SER A 170 20.68 4.87 9.34
C SER A 170 20.40 4.97 7.84
N PRO A 171 21.30 4.51 6.96
CA PRO A 171 21.09 4.48 5.53
C PRO A 171 19.86 3.65 5.12
N THR A 172 19.50 2.62 5.89
CA THR A 172 18.38 1.70 5.62
C THR A 172 17.10 2.03 6.39
N ARG A 173 17.12 3.04 7.27
CA ARG A 173 15.99 3.42 8.11
C ARG A 173 14.69 3.62 7.32
N TRP A 174 14.78 4.26 6.16
CA TRP A 174 13.61 4.50 5.31
C TRP A 174 12.97 3.20 4.86
N LYS A 175 13.77 2.21 4.48
CA LYS A 175 13.33 0.89 4.04
C LYS A 175 12.61 0.12 5.16
N GLU A 176 13.20 0.09 6.36
CA GLU A 176 12.58 -0.56 7.53
C GLU A 176 11.26 0.11 7.95
N ARG A 177 11.19 1.44 7.82
CA ARG A 177 9.98 2.19 8.16
C ARG A 177 8.86 2.05 7.13
N SER A 178 9.18 1.79 5.88
CA SER A 178 8.19 1.64 4.79
C SER A 178 7.53 0.26 4.79
N LYS A 179 8.17 -0.78 5.31
CA LYS A 179 7.62 -2.14 5.30
C LYS A 179 6.22 -2.21 5.90
N THR A 180 5.34 -2.91 5.20
CA THR A 180 4.02 -3.28 5.70
C THR A 180 4.16 -4.40 6.74
N TYR A 181 3.40 -4.33 7.83
CA TYR A 181 3.35 -5.39 8.82
C TYR A 181 2.63 -6.62 8.28
N ALA A 182 3.19 -7.80 8.51
CA ALA A 182 2.66 -9.06 7.99
C ALA A 182 1.20 -9.32 8.41
N GLY A 183 0.83 -8.97 9.65
CA GLY A 183 -0.54 -9.10 10.14
C GLY A 183 -1.53 -8.19 9.41
N ILE A 184 -1.12 -6.95 9.08
CA ILE A 184 -1.93 -6.03 8.27
C ILE A 184 -2.08 -6.57 6.85
N ALA A 185 -0.99 -7.02 6.23
CA ALA A 185 -1.03 -7.61 4.88
C ALA A 185 -1.94 -8.83 4.83
N LYS A 186 -1.85 -9.71 5.83
CA LYS A 186 -2.73 -10.88 5.98
C LYS A 186 -4.19 -10.47 6.10
N ALA A 187 -4.51 -9.50 6.98
CA ALA A 187 -5.87 -9.02 7.17
C ALA A 187 -6.48 -8.44 5.87
N CYS A 188 -5.71 -7.60 5.15
CA CYS A 188 -6.12 -7.09 3.84
C CYS A 188 -6.38 -8.22 2.85
N ALA A 189 -5.43 -9.16 2.72
CA ALA A 189 -5.54 -10.25 1.76
C ALA A 189 -6.75 -11.16 2.06
N GLU A 190 -6.97 -11.54 3.31
CA GLU A 190 -8.09 -12.40 3.69
C GLU A 190 -9.44 -11.71 3.50
N GLN A 191 -9.59 -10.49 4.05
CA GLN A 191 -10.87 -9.79 4.07
C GLN A 191 -11.27 -9.27 2.68
N TRP A 192 -10.34 -8.69 1.92
CA TRP A 192 -10.67 -8.25 0.56
C TRP A 192 -10.82 -9.42 -0.40
N THR A 193 -10.11 -10.53 -0.23
CA THR A 193 -10.37 -11.75 -1.02
C THR A 193 -11.77 -12.30 -0.74
N ALA A 194 -12.22 -12.33 0.52
CA ALA A 194 -13.57 -12.74 0.86
C ALA A 194 -14.61 -11.83 0.17
N HIS A 195 -14.41 -10.52 0.21
CA HIS A 195 -15.25 -9.55 -0.50
C HIS A 195 -15.28 -9.81 -2.02
N MET A 196 -14.11 -9.94 -2.66
CA MET A 196 -13.99 -10.16 -4.10
C MET A 196 -14.60 -11.51 -4.55
N ARG A 197 -14.60 -12.52 -3.67
CA ARG A 197 -15.32 -13.78 -3.90
C ARG A 197 -16.83 -13.57 -3.95
N THR A 198 -17.41 -12.72 -3.07
CA THR A 198 -18.84 -12.40 -3.13
C THR A 198 -19.24 -11.68 -4.41
N LEU A 199 -18.31 -10.94 -5.01
CA LEU A 199 -18.48 -10.28 -6.30
C LEU A 199 -18.22 -11.19 -7.52
N GLY A 200 -17.85 -12.47 -7.29
CA GLY A 200 -17.68 -13.47 -8.35
C GLY A 200 -16.33 -13.45 -9.06
N PHE A 201 -15.34 -12.67 -8.61
CA PHE A 201 -14.03 -12.59 -9.28
C PHE A 201 -13.29 -13.93 -9.36
N PHE A 202 -13.48 -14.82 -8.42
CA PHE A 202 -12.85 -16.15 -8.37
C PHE A 202 -13.63 -17.23 -9.15
N ASN A 203 -14.83 -16.90 -9.66
CA ASN A 203 -15.70 -17.84 -10.37
C ASN A 203 -15.66 -17.64 -11.90
N ARG A 204 -14.83 -16.73 -12.41
CA ARG A 204 -14.70 -16.47 -13.84
C ARG A 204 -14.14 -17.72 -14.55
N LYS A 205 -14.98 -18.37 -15.38
CA LYS A 205 -14.52 -19.42 -16.29
C LYS A 205 -13.59 -18.78 -17.32
N GLU A 206 -12.57 -19.50 -17.74
CA GLU A 206 -11.83 -19.12 -18.94
C GLU A 206 -12.83 -19.05 -20.11
N SER A 207 -13.05 -17.87 -20.65
CA SER A 207 -13.72 -17.76 -21.92
C SER A 207 -12.78 -18.40 -22.94
N ALA A 208 -13.21 -19.54 -23.52
CA ALA A 208 -12.50 -20.14 -24.63
C ALA A 208 -12.36 -19.08 -25.72
N ALA A 209 -11.10 -18.72 -26.03
CA ALA A 209 -10.74 -17.86 -27.13
C ALA A 209 -10.85 -18.64 -28.46
#